data_3427007b8b4da26b4365144f10afe361
#
_entry.id   3427007b8b4da26b4365144f10afe361
#
_cell.length_a   1.000
_cell.length_b   1.000
_cell.length_c   1.000
_cell.angle_alpha   90.00
_cell.angle_beta   90.00
_cell.angle_gamma   90.00
#
_symmetry.space_group_name_H-M   'P 1'
#
loop_
_entity.id
_entity.type
_entity.pdbx_description
1 polymer ?
#
loop_
_entity_poly.entity_id
_entity_poly.type
_entity_poly.pdbx_seq_one_letter_code
_entity_poly.pdbx_strand_id
1 'polypeptide(L)'
;MRADIEKIIKEYEVNTFLNEKNIKRAEEQLRSDETVLYLSPTNAVVYTGKNKKSLVGIIVITNRRVFLYSKVLFSVTIESFNMTDLNSIESTSNGLSGSKLKLHTNTKTMEVLISYKSSIATKIMQLLDKTMNDAKNKNQSSVTPTDNIDQIKKLAELKELGIISQEEFEKKKQDLLTKI
;
A
#
# COMPACT_ATOMS: atom_id res chain seq x y z
N MET A 1 3.72 18.09 14.76
CA MET A 1 3.57 17.43 13.43
C MET A 1 4.93 16.88 13.04
N ARG A 2 5.00 15.70 12.47
CA ARG A 2 6.26 15.07 12.03
C ARG A 2 6.88 15.87 10.89
N ALA A 3 8.22 15.93 10.84
CA ALA A 3 8.95 16.72 9.85
C ALA A 3 8.69 16.26 8.39
N ASP A 4 8.47 14.96 8.17
CA ASP A 4 8.11 14.42 6.84
C ASP A 4 6.72 14.92 6.39
N ILE A 5 5.75 15.03 7.31
CA ILE A 5 4.42 15.56 7.02
C ILE A 5 4.48 17.06 6.68
N GLU A 6 5.22 17.84 7.45
CA GLU A 6 5.40 19.29 7.19
C GLU A 6 6.04 19.55 5.83
N LYS A 7 7.05 18.74 5.48
CA LYS A 7 7.68 18.79 4.15
C LYS A 7 6.68 18.49 3.04
N ILE A 8 5.87 17.43 3.17
CA ILE A 8 4.86 17.04 2.19
C ILE A 8 3.80 18.13 2.01
N ILE A 9 3.29 18.69 3.11
CA ILE A 9 2.29 19.76 3.05
C ILE A 9 2.83 20.94 2.23
N LYS A 10 4.10 21.31 2.44
CA LYS A 10 4.74 22.41 1.71
C LYS A 10 5.03 22.05 0.24
N GLU A 11 5.56 20.87 -0.01
CA GLU A 11 5.96 20.41 -1.35
C GLU A 11 4.77 20.26 -2.31
N TYR A 12 3.67 19.71 -1.81
CA TYR A 12 2.47 19.45 -2.61
C TYR A 12 1.39 20.52 -2.46
N GLU A 13 1.69 21.61 -1.75
CA GLU A 13 0.74 22.71 -1.49
C GLU A 13 -0.60 22.20 -0.93
N VAL A 14 -0.53 21.26 0.02
CA VAL A 14 -1.71 20.60 0.58
C VAL A 14 -2.56 21.62 1.35
N ASN A 15 -3.83 21.75 0.98
CA ASN A 15 -4.75 22.60 1.71
C ASN A 15 -5.11 21.98 3.06
N THR A 16 -4.55 22.52 4.14
CA THR A 16 -4.78 22.07 5.51
C THR A 16 -5.95 22.76 6.19
N PHE A 17 -6.53 23.79 5.57
CA PHE A 17 -7.62 24.58 6.13
C PHE A 17 -8.78 23.64 6.57
N LEU A 18 -9.23 23.81 7.82
CA LEU A 18 -10.24 22.97 8.50
C LEU A 18 -9.85 21.49 8.70
N ASN A 19 -8.65 21.06 8.28
CA ASN A 19 -8.23 19.66 8.33
C ASN A 19 -7.06 19.39 9.31
N GLU A 20 -6.48 20.40 9.95
CA GLU A 20 -5.31 20.25 10.81
C GLU A 20 -5.50 19.20 11.93
N LYS A 21 -6.68 19.20 12.57
CA LYS A 21 -7.01 18.21 13.61
C LYS A 21 -7.07 16.80 13.06
N ASN A 22 -7.62 16.63 11.85
CA ASN A 22 -7.72 15.31 11.22
C ASN A 22 -6.37 14.83 10.70
N ILE A 23 -5.50 15.74 10.24
CA ILE A 23 -4.11 15.43 9.86
C ILE A 23 -3.34 14.93 11.08
N LYS A 24 -3.42 15.61 12.23
CA LYS A 24 -2.78 15.14 13.48
C LYS A 24 -3.29 13.78 13.92
N ARG A 25 -4.59 13.52 13.83
CA ARG A 25 -5.17 12.21 14.15
C ARG A 25 -4.74 11.12 13.16
N ALA A 26 -4.60 11.44 11.89
CA ALA A 26 -4.05 10.53 10.91
C ALA A 26 -2.57 10.24 11.18
N GLU A 27 -1.79 11.24 11.61
CA GLU A 27 -0.40 11.09 12.07
C GLU A 27 -0.29 10.10 13.24
N GLU A 28 -1.21 10.14 14.21
CA GLU A 28 -1.28 9.21 15.34
C GLU A 28 -1.49 7.75 14.93
N GLN A 29 -1.95 7.49 13.70
CA GLN A 29 -2.13 6.15 13.15
C GLN A 29 -0.87 5.59 12.48
N LEU A 30 0.18 6.39 12.34
CA LEU A 30 1.44 5.95 11.74
C LEU A 30 2.20 5.01 12.69
N ARG A 31 2.80 3.99 12.10
CA ARG A 31 3.74 3.11 12.81
C ARG A 31 5.11 3.77 12.88
N SER A 32 5.94 3.33 13.82
CA SER A 32 7.29 3.89 14.02
C SER A 32 8.21 3.74 12.81
N ASP A 33 7.98 2.72 11.99
CA ASP A 33 8.74 2.37 10.81
C ASP A 33 8.12 2.87 9.49
N GLU A 34 7.04 3.66 9.57
CA GLU A 34 6.40 4.29 8.43
C GLU A 34 6.94 5.69 8.17
N THR A 35 7.29 5.96 6.92
CA THR A 35 7.63 7.28 6.38
C THR A 35 6.48 7.75 5.50
N VAL A 36 5.99 8.96 5.74
CA VAL A 36 4.93 9.56 4.92
C VAL A 36 5.51 10.05 3.60
N LEU A 37 4.90 9.64 2.50
CA LEU A 37 5.28 9.98 1.13
C LEU A 37 4.32 11.01 0.52
N TYR A 38 3.06 10.96 0.95
CA TYR A 38 2.02 11.92 0.56
C TYR A 38 0.88 11.90 1.56
N LEU A 39 0.20 13.02 1.75
CA LEU A 39 -1.07 13.10 2.44
C LEU A 39 -1.91 14.28 1.89
N SER A 40 -3.23 14.12 1.93
CA SER A 40 -4.16 15.24 1.66
C SER A 40 -5.55 14.96 2.22
N PRO A 41 -6.34 16.02 2.49
CA PRO A 41 -7.79 15.88 2.62
C PRO A 41 -8.40 15.34 1.34
N THR A 42 -9.38 14.44 1.45
CA THR A 42 -9.94 13.76 0.29
C THR A 42 -11.37 13.29 0.50
N ASN A 43 -12.05 13.06 -0.61
CA ASN A 43 -13.22 12.21 -0.73
C ASN A 43 -12.82 10.88 -1.33
N ALA A 44 -13.23 9.79 -0.71
CA ALA A 44 -12.92 8.44 -1.16
C ALA A 44 -14.18 7.56 -1.21
N VAL A 45 -14.11 6.54 -2.05
CA VAL A 45 -15.10 5.48 -2.12
C VAL A 45 -14.40 4.15 -2.00
N VAL A 46 -14.82 3.34 -1.04
CA VAL A 46 -14.30 1.98 -0.85
C VAL A 46 -15.38 0.99 -1.29
N TYR A 47 -14.98 0.07 -2.16
CA TYR A 47 -15.80 -1.03 -2.66
C TYR A 47 -15.31 -2.34 -2.04
N THR A 48 -16.24 -3.14 -1.53
CA THR A 48 -15.99 -4.50 -1.03
C THR A 48 -17.09 -5.41 -1.60
N GLY A 49 -16.76 -6.16 -2.64
CA GLY A 49 -17.75 -6.88 -3.44
C GLY A 49 -18.79 -5.92 -4.02
N LYS A 50 -20.08 -6.14 -3.70
CA LYS A 50 -21.19 -5.27 -4.13
C LYS A 50 -21.40 -4.04 -3.22
N ASN A 51 -20.76 -3.98 -2.08
CA ASN A 51 -20.94 -2.89 -1.12
C ASN A 51 -20.06 -1.69 -1.48
N LYS A 52 -20.63 -0.50 -1.29
CA LYS A 52 -19.99 0.79 -1.54
C LYS A 52 -20.08 1.67 -0.30
N LYS A 53 -18.95 2.23 0.14
CA LYS A 53 -18.86 3.14 1.29
C LYS A 53 -18.17 4.43 0.86
N SER A 54 -18.87 5.56 0.96
CA SER A 54 -18.28 6.89 0.73
C SER A 54 -17.74 7.46 2.03
N LEU A 55 -16.54 7.99 2.00
CA LEU A 55 -15.79 8.50 3.15
C LEU A 55 -15.15 9.84 2.81
N VAL A 56 -15.15 10.74 3.79
CA VAL A 56 -14.41 12.00 3.75
C VAL A 56 -13.34 11.95 4.83
N GLY A 57 -12.10 12.29 4.49
CA GLY A 57 -11.02 12.17 5.47
C GLY A 57 -9.66 12.60 4.95
N ILE A 58 -8.63 12.04 5.54
CA ILE A 58 -7.24 12.24 5.16
C ILE A 58 -6.71 10.96 4.54
N ILE A 59 -6.31 11.02 3.27
CA ILE A 59 -5.53 9.96 2.66
C ILE A 59 -4.07 10.12 3.07
N VAL A 60 -3.43 9.03 3.44
CA VAL A 60 -1.99 8.98 3.77
C VAL A 60 -1.36 7.85 2.98
N ILE A 61 -0.32 8.17 2.23
CA ILE A 61 0.52 7.22 1.51
C ILE A 61 1.85 7.13 2.26
N THR A 62 2.21 5.94 2.65
CA THR A 62 3.49 5.65 3.32
C THR A 62 4.34 4.70 2.48
N ASN A 63 5.54 4.43 2.92
CA ASN A 63 6.40 3.40 2.35
C ASN A 63 5.88 1.96 2.53
N ARG A 64 4.79 1.75 3.31
CA ARG A 64 4.25 0.41 3.63
C ARG A 64 2.79 0.20 3.22
N ARG A 65 2.00 1.27 3.26
CA ARG A 65 0.55 1.19 2.99
C ARG A 65 -0.01 2.52 2.53
N VAL A 66 -1.18 2.45 1.92
CA VAL A 66 -2.09 3.58 1.75
C VAL A 66 -3.20 3.42 2.76
N PHE A 67 -3.49 4.44 3.55
CA PHE A 67 -4.66 4.40 4.42
C PHE A 67 -5.45 5.69 4.37
N LEU A 68 -6.75 5.55 4.59
CA LEU A 68 -7.70 6.66 4.73
C LEU A 68 -8.12 6.73 6.20
N TYR A 69 -7.87 7.86 6.83
CA TYR A 69 -8.44 8.19 8.13
C TYR A 69 -9.67 9.06 7.93
N SER A 70 -10.82 8.59 8.38
CA SER A 70 -12.10 9.32 8.33
C SER A 70 -12.70 9.40 9.73
N LYS A 71 -13.09 10.61 10.13
CA LYS A 71 -13.82 10.85 11.37
C LYS A 71 -15.09 11.64 11.07
N VAL A 72 -16.23 11.04 11.36
CA VAL A 72 -17.55 11.67 11.24
C VAL A 72 -18.24 11.59 12.59
N LEU A 73 -18.49 12.75 13.19
CA LEU A 73 -19.04 12.87 14.56
C LEU A 73 -18.21 12.05 15.57
N PHE A 74 -18.78 10.97 16.09
CA PHE A 74 -18.13 10.08 17.06
C PHE A 74 -17.53 8.82 16.44
N SER A 75 -17.77 8.58 15.14
CA SER A 75 -17.31 7.40 14.44
C SER A 75 -15.95 7.65 13.76
N VAL A 76 -15.00 6.76 13.98
CA VAL A 76 -13.71 6.72 13.29
C VAL A 76 -13.68 5.51 12.38
N THR A 77 -13.30 5.71 11.13
CA THR A 77 -13.08 4.65 10.15
C THR A 77 -11.65 4.78 9.62
N ILE A 78 -10.92 3.67 9.62
CA ILE A 78 -9.61 3.57 8.99
C ILE A 78 -9.68 2.46 7.95
N GLU A 79 -9.52 2.80 6.68
CA GLU A 79 -9.38 1.83 5.59
C GLU A 79 -7.91 1.79 5.20
N SER A 80 -7.33 0.60 5.17
CA SER A 80 -5.90 0.40 4.94
C SER A 80 -5.65 -0.63 3.84
N PHE A 81 -4.68 -0.32 2.97
CA PHE A 81 -4.25 -1.12 1.82
C PHE A 81 -2.72 -1.23 1.88
N ASN A 82 -2.19 -2.41 2.23
CA ASN A 82 -0.73 -2.59 2.26
C ASN A 82 -0.17 -2.53 0.84
N MET A 83 1.04 -2.02 0.68
CA MET A 83 1.69 -1.94 -0.63
C MET A 83 1.89 -3.31 -1.28
N THR A 84 2.11 -4.35 -0.47
CA THR A 84 2.25 -5.74 -0.93
C THR A 84 0.96 -6.35 -1.45
N ASP A 85 -0.19 -5.86 -0.98
CA ASP A 85 -1.52 -6.40 -1.32
C ASP A 85 -2.13 -5.70 -2.54
N LEU A 86 -1.51 -4.59 -2.99
CA LEU A 86 -1.95 -3.87 -4.18
C LEU A 86 -1.63 -4.65 -5.44
N ASN A 87 -2.66 -4.90 -6.25
CA ASN A 87 -2.54 -5.60 -7.53
C ASN A 87 -2.29 -4.62 -8.68
N SER A 88 -3.07 -3.54 -8.70
CA SER A 88 -2.97 -2.49 -9.71
C SER A 88 -3.37 -1.13 -9.15
N ILE A 89 -2.89 -0.10 -9.82
CA ILE A 89 -3.21 1.30 -9.55
C ILE A 89 -3.65 1.92 -10.87
N GLU A 90 -4.82 2.54 -10.88
CA GLU A 90 -5.33 3.27 -12.02
C GLU A 90 -5.41 4.76 -11.69
N SER A 91 -5.11 5.61 -12.66
CA SER A 91 -5.27 7.05 -12.55
C SER A 91 -6.26 7.56 -13.59
N THR A 92 -7.22 8.35 -13.15
CA THR A 92 -8.14 9.06 -14.02
C THR A 92 -8.04 10.54 -13.73
N SER A 93 -7.73 11.35 -14.75
CA SER A 93 -7.67 12.80 -14.64
C SER A 93 -8.80 13.41 -15.46
N ASN A 94 -9.58 14.26 -14.81
CA ASN A 94 -10.62 15.04 -15.46
C ASN A 94 -10.48 16.49 -14.98
N GLY A 95 -10.29 17.42 -15.92
CA GLY A 95 -9.98 18.81 -15.64
C GLY A 95 -10.95 19.52 -14.69
N LEU A 96 -12.22 19.11 -14.64
CA LEU A 96 -13.24 19.72 -13.79
C LEU A 96 -13.40 18.99 -12.44
N SER A 97 -13.27 17.65 -12.42
CA SER A 97 -13.49 16.83 -11.22
C SER A 97 -12.23 16.42 -10.49
N GLY A 98 -11.07 16.87 -10.96
CA GLY A 98 -9.76 16.53 -10.39
C GLY A 98 -9.25 15.16 -10.82
N SER A 99 -8.10 14.78 -10.26
CA SER A 99 -7.44 13.52 -10.55
C SER A 99 -7.72 12.53 -9.42
N LYS A 100 -8.17 11.36 -9.80
CA LYS A 100 -8.49 10.26 -8.90
C LYS A 100 -7.55 9.10 -9.12
N LEU A 101 -7.24 8.39 -8.04
CA LEU A 101 -6.59 7.09 -8.10
C LEU A 101 -7.57 6.00 -7.68
N LYS A 102 -7.47 4.85 -8.35
CA LYS A 102 -8.08 3.61 -7.91
C LYS A 102 -6.99 2.63 -7.52
N LEU A 103 -7.08 2.15 -6.30
CA LEU A 103 -6.17 1.18 -5.71
C LEU A 103 -6.93 -0.15 -5.60
N HIS A 104 -6.41 -1.19 -6.24
CA HIS A 104 -7.06 -2.49 -6.28
C HIS A 104 -6.27 -3.51 -5.46
N THR A 105 -7.00 -4.27 -4.65
CA THR A 105 -6.53 -5.50 -4.01
C THR A 105 -7.44 -6.66 -4.43
N ASN A 106 -7.15 -7.88 -4.01
CA ASN A 106 -7.99 -9.04 -4.30
C ASN A 106 -9.42 -8.91 -3.75
N THR A 107 -9.63 -8.14 -2.69
CA THR A 107 -10.90 -8.09 -1.94
C THR A 107 -11.57 -6.73 -1.95
N LYS A 108 -10.80 -5.65 -2.17
CA LYS A 108 -11.28 -4.27 -2.06
C LYS A 108 -10.72 -3.38 -3.16
N THR A 109 -11.46 -2.35 -3.49
CA THR A 109 -11.01 -1.23 -4.31
C THR A 109 -11.24 0.07 -3.58
N MET A 110 -10.27 0.98 -3.58
CA MET A 110 -10.46 2.34 -3.08
C MET A 110 -10.26 3.34 -4.23
N GLU A 111 -11.29 4.12 -4.51
CA GLU A 111 -11.20 5.30 -5.38
C GLU A 111 -11.03 6.54 -4.51
N VAL A 112 -10.02 7.34 -4.76
CA VAL A 112 -9.65 8.49 -3.93
C VAL A 112 -9.30 9.69 -4.80
N LEU A 113 -9.83 10.86 -4.46
CA LEU A 113 -9.44 12.13 -5.07
C LEU A 113 -8.07 12.53 -4.53
N ILE A 114 -7.10 12.73 -5.41
CA ILE A 114 -5.73 13.09 -5.01
C ILE A 114 -5.51 14.59 -5.14
N SER A 115 -5.78 15.16 -6.30
CA SER A 115 -5.52 16.57 -6.57
C SER A 115 -6.33 17.07 -7.76
N TYR A 116 -6.57 18.37 -7.79
CA TYR A 116 -7.09 19.06 -8.99
C TYR A 116 -5.97 19.39 -9.99
N LYS A 117 -4.70 19.28 -9.57
CA LYS A 117 -3.52 19.46 -10.44
C LYS A 117 -3.08 18.10 -11.00
N SER A 118 -3.19 17.90 -12.31
CA SER A 118 -2.80 16.63 -12.95
C SER A 118 -1.33 16.26 -12.74
N SER A 119 -0.45 17.27 -12.69
CA SER A 119 0.99 17.06 -12.41
C SER A 119 1.27 16.43 -11.05
N ILE A 120 0.48 16.77 -10.02
CA ILE A 120 0.58 16.16 -8.69
C ILE A 120 0.12 14.70 -8.77
N ALA A 121 -1.02 14.44 -9.41
CA ALA A 121 -1.54 13.09 -9.54
C ALA A 121 -0.56 12.15 -10.28
N THR A 122 0.09 12.66 -11.35
CA THR A 122 1.12 11.89 -12.05
C THR A 122 2.32 11.57 -11.15
N LYS A 123 2.80 12.54 -10.37
CA LYS A 123 3.88 12.30 -9.39
C LYS A 123 3.49 11.26 -8.35
N ILE A 124 2.26 11.33 -7.83
CA ILE A 124 1.77 10.38 -6.82
C ILE A 124 1.62 8.98 -7.42
N MET A 125 1.14 8.86 -8.66
CA MET A 125 1.06 7.60 -9.37
C MET A 125 2.45 6.94 -9.50
N GLN A 126 3.45 7.68 -9.99
CA GLN A 126 4.83 7.21 -10.10
C GLN A 126 5.43 6.80 -8.75
N LEU A 127 5.15 7.59 -7.70
CA LEU A 127 5.58 7.30 -6.34
C LEU A 127 4.98 5.99 -5.83
N LEU A 128 3.69 5.78 -6.03
CA LEU A 128 2.98 4.56 -5.63
C LEU A 128 3.50 3.34 -6.40
N ASP A 129 3.65 3.42 -7.72
CA ASP A 129 4.18 2.34 -8.55
C ASP A 129 5.57 1.90 -8.07
N LYS A 130 6.45 2.88 -7.85
CA LYS A 130 7.78 2.61 -7.30
C LYS A 130 7.70 1.93 -5.94
N THR A 131 6.92 2.49 -5.02
CA THR A 131 6.81 1.98 -3.64
C THR A 131 6.21 0.58 -3.60
N MET A 132 5.20 0.31 -4.43
CA MET A 132 4.60 -1.01 -4.58
C MET A 132 5.63 -2.04 -5.09
N ASN A 133 6.39 -1.69 -6.12
CA ASN A 133 7.42 -2.57 -6.67
C ASN A 133 8.54 -2.82 -5.67
N ASP A 134 9.01 -1.79 -4.96
CA ASP A 134 10.02 -1.92 -3.91
C ASP A 134 9.53 -2.83 -2.76
N ALA A 135 8.26 -2.70 -2.36
CA ALA A 135 7.67 -3.54 -1.32
C ALA A 135 7.55 -5.01 -1.74
N LYS A 136 7.15 -5.28 -3.00
CA LYS A 136 7.06 -6.64 -3.56
C LYS A 136 8.44 -7.27 -3.71
N ASN A 137 9.42 -6.51 -4.20
CA ASN A 137 10.80 -7.00 -4.37
C ASN A 137 11.46 -7.31 -3.02
N LYS A 138 11.23 -6.48 -1.98
CA LYS A 138 11.72 -6.76 -0.64
C LYS A 138 11.15 -8.06 -0.07
N ASN A 139 9.88 -8.35 -0.31
CA ASN A 139 9.26 -9.62 0.10
C ASN A 139 9.82 -10.82 -0.66
N GLN A 140 10.24 -10.64 -1.92
CA GLN A 140 10.92 -11.70 -2.70
C GLN A 140 12.39 -11.86 -2.29
N SER A 141 13.04 -10.78 -1.84
CA SER A 141 14.46 -10.79 -1.41
C SER A 141 14.65 -11.14 0.07
N SER A 142 13.59 -11.10 0.87
CA SER A 142 13.60 -11.50 2.28
C SER A 142 13.28 -13.00 2.45
N VAL A 143 13.81 -13.86 1.56
CA VAL A 143 13.95 -15.28 1.86
C VAL A 143 15.09 -15.36 2.86
N THR A 144 14.78 -15.31 4.14
CA THR A 144 15.76 -15.54 5.21
C THR A 144 16.30 -16.97 5.07
N PRO A 145 17.53 -17.26 5.53
CA PRO A 145 18.04 -18.63 5.56
C PRO A 145 17.05 -19.62 6.22
N THR A 146 16.27 -19.16 7.18
CA THR A 146 15.22 -19.93 7.84
C THR A 146 14.07 -20.29 6.87
N ASP A 147 13.64 -19.38 5.98
CA ASP A 147 12.62 -19.65 4.98
C ASP A 147 13.09 -20.68 3.93
N ASN A 148 14.37 -20.66 3.55
CA ASN A 148 14.94 -21.66 2.65
C ASN A 148 14.95 -23.05 3.29
N ILE A 149 15.26 -23.14 4.58
CA ILE A 149 15.22 -24.40 5.35
C ILE A 149 13.79 -24.94 5.42
N ASP A 150 12.81 -24.08 5.67
CA ASP A 150 11.39 -24.49 5.73
C ASP A 150 10.84 -24.88 4.35
N GLN A 151 11.31 -24.24 3.28
CA GLN A 151 11.02 -24.68 1.91
C GLN A 151 11.62 -26.04 1.58
N ILE A 152 12.85 -26.32 2.02
CA ILE A 152 13.50 -27.63 1.86
C ILE A 152 12.69 -28.72 2.60
N LYS A 153 12.21 -28.44 3.81
CA LYS A 153 11.35 -29.37 4.56
C LYS A 153 10.04 -29.69 3.81
N LYS A 154 9.36 -28.65 3.31
CA LYS A 154 8.15 -28.83 2.49
C LYS A 154 8.41 -29.61 1.21
N LEU A 155 9.55 -29.39 0.54
CA LEU A 155 9.94 -30.20 -0.61
C LEU A 155 10.20 -31.66 -0.24
N ALA A 156 10.76 -31.93 0.93
CA ALA A 156 10.96 -33.31 1.43
C ALA A 156 9.61 -34.01 1.67
N GLU A 157 8.64 -33.30 2.28
CA GLU A 157 7.27 -33.83 2.47
C GLU A 157 6.58 -34.14 1.14
N LEU A 158 6.70 -33.25 0.12
CA LEU A 158 6.13 -33.47 -1.20
C LEU A 158 6.76 -34.68 -1.92
N LYS A 159 8.05 -34.91 -1.72
CA LYS A 159 8.76 -36.08 -2.21
C LYS A 159 8.26 -37.34 -1.53
N GLU A 160 8.10 -37.37 -0.20
CA GLU A 160 7.59 -38.52 0.58
C GLU A 160 6.16 -38.87 0.14
N LEU A 161 5.34 -37.87 -0.22
CA LEU A 161 4.00 -38.05 -0.76
C LEU A 161 3.98 -38.48 -2.24
N GLY A 162 5.15 -38.60 -2.89
CA GLY A 162 5.25 -38.99 -4.29
C GLY A 162 4.79 -37.92 -5.28
N ILE A 163 4.60 -36.65 -4.83
CA ILE A 163 4.13 -35.54 -5.66
C ILE A 163 5.27 -35.01 -6.55
N ILE A 164 6.52 -35.07 -6.06
CA ILE A 164 7.71 -34.70 -6.83
C ILE A 164 8.71 -35.86 -6.83
N SER A 165 9.48 -35.96 -7.92
CA SER A 165 10.52 -36.97 -8.06
C SER A 165 11.77 -36.65 -7.21
N GLN A 166 12.62 -37.67 -7.00
CA GLN A 166 13.93 -37.49 -6.33
C GLN A 166 14.78 -36.45 -7.06
N GLU A 167 14.81 -36.47 -8.40
CA GLU A 167 15.62 -35.55 -9.20
C GLU A 167 15.12 -34.10 -9.07
N GLU A 168 13.82 -33.90 -9.09
CA GLU A 168 13.22 -32.57 -8.88
C GLU A 168 13.47 -32.02 -7.47
N PHE A 169 13.40 -32.89 -6.46
CA PHE A 169 13.74 -32.53 -5.09
C PHE A 169 15.21 -32.07 -4.97
N GLU A 170 16.16 -32.88 -5.47
CA GLU A 170 17.60 -32.53 -5.35
C GLU A 170 17.94 -31.24 -6.10
N LYS A 171 17.38 -31.05 -7.30
CA LYS A 171 17.58 -29.81 -8.07
C LYS A 171 17.09 -28.59 -7.33
N LYS A 172 15.84 -28.62 -6.82
CA LYS A 172 15.24 -27.50 -6.08
C LYS A 172 15.94 -27.26 -4.74
N LYS A 173 16.36 -28.30 -4.04
CA LYS A 173 17.15 -28.21 -2.81
C LYS A 173 18.48 -27.52 -3.05
N GLN A 174 19.18 -27.86 -4.14
CA GLN A 174 20.46 -27.26 -4.50
C GLN A 174 20.29 -25.77 -4.85
N ASP A 175 19.26 -25.41 -5.60
CA ASP A 175 18.90 -24.02 -5.90
C ASP A 175 18.59 -23.18 -4.65
N LEU A 176 17.98 -23.78 -3.63
CA LEU A 176 17.69 -23.10 -2.36
C LEU A 176 18.94 -22.98 -1.48
N LEU A 177 19.81 -23.99 -1.47
CA LEU A 177 21.08 -23.95 -0.70
C LEU A 177 22.07 -22.95 -1.26
N THR A 178 22.08 -22.67 -2.56
CA THR A 178 22.94 -21.64 -3.15
C THR A 178 22.52 -20.21 -2.83
N LYS A 179 21.32 -20.03 -2.23
CA LYS A 179 20.76 -18.73 -1.84
C LYS A 179 20.86 -18.48 -0.31
N ILE A 180 21.49 -19.36 0.43
CA ILE A 180 21.79 -19.23 1.86
C ILE A 180 23.20 -18.69 2.03
#